data_4c2f1cf84df7b2def6a54e9f5ba126f0
#
_entry.id   4c2f1cf84df7b2def6a54e9f5ba126f0
#
_cell.length_a   1.000
_cell.length_b   1.000
_cell.length_c   1.000
_cell.angle_alpha   90.00
_cell.angle_beta   90.00
_cell.angle_gamma   90.00
#
_symmetry.space_group_name_H-M   'P 1'
#
loop_
_entity.id
_entity.type
_entity.pdbx_description
1 polymer ?
#
loop_
_entity_poly.entity_id
_entity_poly.type
_entity_poly.pdbx_seq_one_letter_code
_entity_poly.pdbx_strand_id
1 'polypeptide(L)'
;MDMRSGVSKQASFIRAHSAWFIGALVLAAAALPLFISDYWTDVCVFWGINVLLGLSLNIIVGEVGLFNMGQMAFFAIGAYTTAILSERFGVNLWLLIPISGLVAAGAGYVLTGPIIHLRGDYLLMVTIGLNEMIRITLINNPFGLTGGPNGLIVLDQFRIFGRVIQRPADFYYLVWSAVALLLFCLGRLQRSRVGRAWNYVREDSIAAEATGVNTRWAKALAFTLGAGIAGAAGTIFAAKMMVISPDSFTFMESVILFCIVILGGMGSIPGVILASGAMMVLPELLRNFAQYRMLLFGLAMVVMMIFRPQGLWPSRRWMTRLKEGEGE
;
A
#
# COMPACT_ATOMS: atom_id res chain seq x y z
N MET A 1 39.51 11.47 -28.28
CA MET A 1 38.09 11.49 -28.73
C MET A 1 37.34 10.20 -28.38
N ASP A 2 37.85 9.31 -27.51
CA ASP A 2 37.35 7.94 -27.38
C ASP A 2 36.83 7.53 -25.99
N MET A 3 36.83 8.44 -25.02
CA MET A 3 36.31 8.10 -23.68
C MET A 3 34.77 8.17 -23.53
N ARG A 4 34.08 8.87 -24.43
CA ARG A 4 32.60 8.96 -24.39
C ARG A 4 31.89 7.73 -24.99
N SER A 5 32.55 7.00 -25.89
CA SER A 5 31.98 5.79 -26.52
C SER A 5 32.02 4.57 -25.59
N GLY A 6 33.00 4.47 -24.70
CA GLY A 6 33.10 3.40 -23.70
C GLY A 6 32.04 3.48 -22.60
N VAL A 7 31.74 4.69 -22.11
CA VAL A 7 30.74 4.91 -21.05
C VAL A 7 29.31 4.64 -21.56
N SER A 8 29.01 4.96 -22.83
CA SER A 8 27.70 4.68 -23.41
C SER A 8 27.45 3.19 -23.65
N LYS A 9 28.47 2.42 -24.05
CA LYS A 9 28.36 0.95 -24.22
C LYS A 9 28.23 0.21 -22.88
N GLN A 10 28.96 0.62 -21.84
CA GLN A 10 28.80 0.04 -20.52
C GLN A 10 27.41 0.35 -19.92
N ALA A 11 26.89 1.56 -20.09
CA ALA A 11 25.55 1.93 -19.64
C ALA A 11 24.44 1.18 -20.38
N SER A 12 24.62 0.88 -21.67
CA SER A 12 23.67 0.07 -22.45
C SER A 12 23.73 -1.41 -22.07
N PHE A 13 24.93 -1.94 -21.81
CA PHE A 13 25.12 -3.33 -21.37
C PHE A 13 24.51 -3.59 -19.98
N ILE A 14 24.69 -2.66 -19.03
CA ILE A 14 24.07 -2.73 -17.69
C ILE A 14 22.54 -2.61 -17.78
N ARG A 15 22.01 -1.76 -18.68
CA ARG A 15 20.55 -1.65 -18.91
C ARG A 15 19.96 -2.90 -19.55
N ALA A 16 20.65 -3.51 -20.49
CA ALA A 16 20.20 -4.73 -21.14
C ALA A 16 20.17 -5.90 -20.14
N HIS A 17 21.21 -6.08 -19.33
CA HIS A 17 21.24 -7.12 -18.30
C HIS A 17 20.19 -6.90 -17.20
N SER A 18 19.94 -5.64 -16.79
CA SER A 18 18.89 -5.34 -15.83
C SER A 18 17.48 -5.62 -16.38
N ALA A 19 17.23 -5.39 -17.67
CA ALA A 19 15.97 -5.70 -18.32
C ALA A 19 15.71 -7.23 -18.38
N TRP A 20 16.74 -8.00 -18.72
CA TRP A 20 16.67 -9.47 -18.71
C TRP A 20 16.46 -10.03 -17.31
N PHE A 21 17.12 -9.46 -16.30
CA PHE A 21 16.94 -9.87 -14.90
C PHE A 21 15.53 -9.57 -14.39
N ILE A 22 14.98 -8.40 -14.72
CA ILE A 22 13.61 -8.03 -14.41
C ILE A 22 12.62 -8.93 -15.14
N GLY A 23 12.86 -9.22 -16.43
CA GLY A 23 12.04 -10.14 -17.20
C GLY A 23 12.04 -11.55 -16.64
N ALA A 24 13.21 -12.07 -16.27
CA ALA A 24 13.35 -13.39 -15.63
C ALA A 24 12.64 -13.44 -14.26
N LEU A 25 12.76 -12.37 -13.47
CA LEU A 25 12.07 -12.24 -12.17
C LEU A 25 10.54 -12.24 -12.33
N VAL A 26 10.04 -11.51 -13.32
CA VAL A 26 8.59 -11.45 -13.62
C VAL A 26 8.08 -12.80 -14.12
N LEU A 27 8.85 -13.49 -14.98
CA LEU A 27 8.50 -14.84 -15.43
C LEU A 27 8.53 -15.86 -14.29
N ALA A 28 9.55 -15.80 -13.43
CA ALA A 28 9.62 -16.64 -12.23
C ALA A 28 8.44 -16.39 -11.29
N ALA A 29 8.08 -15.12 -11.04
CA ALA A 29 6.91 -14.76 -10.25
C ALA A 29 5.61 -15.25 -10.91
N ALA A 30 5.47 -15.15 -12.22
CA ALA A 30 4.29 -15.65 -12.93
C ALA A 30 4.17 -17.19 -12.92
N ALA A 31 5.30 -17.90 -12.90
CA ALA A 31 5.32 -19.36 -12.83
C ALA A 31 5.13 -19.91 -11.39
N LEU A 32 5.28 -19.07 -10.38
CA LEU A 32 5.28 -19.43 -8.97
C LEU A 32 4.03 -20.22 -8.54
N PRO A 33 2.77 -19.83 -8.90
CA PRO A 33 1.58 -20.58 -8.51
C PRO A 33 1.43 -21.95 -9.17
N LEU A 34 2.26 -22.28 -10.17
CA LEU A 34 2.25 -23.60 -10.80
C LEU A 34 3.07 -24.63 -10.03
N PHE A 35 4.02 -24.20 -9.20
CA PHE A 35 4.96 -25.04 -8.48
C PHE A 35 4.69 -25.11 -6.97
N ILE A 36 3.85 -24.21 -6.46
CA ILE A 36 3.57 -24.05 -5.03
C ILE A 36 2.16 -24.55 -4.72
N SER A 37 1.94 -25.06 -3.50
CA SER A 37 0.61 -25.49 -3.05
C SER A 37 -0.37 -24.30 -2.98
N ASP A 38 -1.67 -24.61 -3.08
CA ASP A 38 -2.75 -23.62 -2.99
C ASP A 38 -2.66 -22.76 -1.72
N TYR A 39 -2.22 -23.34 -0.61
CA TYR A 39 -1.99 -22.65 0.65
C TYR A 39 -0.94 -21.52 0.53
N TRP A 40 0.23 -21.83 0.00
CA TRP A 40 1.29 -20.84 -0.20
C TRP A 40 0.92 -19.81 -1.28
N THR A 41 0.10 -20.22 -2.25
CA THR A 41 -0.46 -19.29 -3.24
C THR A 41 -1.38 -18.27 -2.57
N ASP A 42 -2.21 -18.70 -1.61
CA ASP A 42 -3.04 -17.81 -0.81
C ASP A 42 -2.21 -16.83 0.03
N VAL A 43 -1.13 -17.29 0.65
CA VAL A 43 -0.18 -16.41 1.37
C VAL A 43 0.38 -15.34 0.42
N CYS A 44 0.73 -15.72 -0.81
CA CYS A 44 1.21 -14.77 -1.83
C CYS A 44 0.12 -13.79 -2.30
N VAL A 45 -1.16 -14.17 -2.30
CA VAL A 45 -2.29 -13.27 -2.58
C VAL A 45 -2.40 -12.22 -1.49
N PHE A 46 -2.39 -12.60 -0.22
CA PHE A 46 -2.42 -11.67 0.91
C PHE A 46 -1.17 -10.80 0.96
N TRP A 47 0.01 -11.34 0.63
CA TRP A 47 1.21 -10.53 0.44
C TRP A 47 0.98 -9.43 -0.60
N GLY A 48 0.44 -9.75 -1.77
CA GLY A 48 0.13 -8.77 -2.80
C GLY A 48 -0.85 -7.69 -2.36
N ILE A 49 -1.91 -8.05 -1.60
CA ILE A 49 -2.84 -7.08 -1.00
C ILE A 49 -2.12 -6.15 -0.02
N ASN A 50 -1.25 -6.69 0.84
CA ASN A 50 -0.43 -5.89 1.74
C ASN A 50 0.58 -5.00 1.01
N VAL A 51 1.10 -5.43 -0.15
CA VAL A 51 1.92 -4.57 -1.03
C VAL A 51 1.10 -3.40 -1.55
N LEU A 52 -0.13 -3.62 -2.03
CA LEU A 52 -1.02 -2.54 -2.49
C LEU A 52 -1.28 -1.52 -1.38
N LEU A 53 -1.63 -2.01 -0.19
CA LEU A 53 -1.87 -1.17 0.98
C LEU A 53 -0.61 -0.45 1.46
N GLY A 54 0.52 -1.15 1.55
CA GLY A 54 1.81 -0.58 1.92
C GLY A 54 2.27 0.51 0.95
N LEU A 55 2.12 0.28 -0.36
CA LEU A 55 2.44 1.28 -1.38
C LEU A 55 1.48 2.48 -1.33
N SER A 56 0.20 2.26 -1.03
CA SER A 56 -0.77 3.35 -0.85
C SER A 56 -0.42 4.24 0.34
N LEU A 57 -0.05 3.64 1.47
CA LEU A 57 0.42 4.35 2.64
C LEU A 57 1.78 5.01 2.41
N ASN A 58 2.66 4.38 1.64
CA ASN A 58 3.98 4.93 1.30
C ASN A 58 3.90 6.22 0.46
N ILE A 59 2.81 6.49 -0.25
CA ILE A 59 2.58 7.81 -0.87
C ILE A 59 2.48 8.89 0.20
N ILE A 60 1.74 8.64 1.28
CA ILE A 60 1.48 9.62 2.34
C ILE A 60 2.72 9.76 3.24
N VAL A 61 3.20 8.66 3.78
CA VAL A 61 4.31 8.62 4.74
C VAL A 61 5.66 8.78 4.03
N GLY A 62 5.83 8.09 2.91
CA GLY A 62 7.11 8.01 2.22
C GLY A 62 7.40 9.18 1.30
N GLU A 63 6.41 9.67 0.53
CA GLU A 63 6.65 10.74 -0.45
C GLU A 63 6.41 12.13 0.12
N VAL A 64 5.40 12.30 0.99
CA VAL A 64 5.02 13.60 1.58
C VAL A 64 5.58 13.78 2.99
N GLY A 65 5.91 12.68 3.69
CA GLY A 65 6.43 12.73 5.04
C GLY A 65 5.37 12.95 6.12
N LEU A 66 4.12 12.58 5.85
CA LEU A 66 3.02 12.73 6.78
C LEU A 66 2.73 11.39 7.47
N PHE A 67 2.83 11.32 8.79
CA PHE A 67 2.50 10.12 9.54
C PHE A 67 1.00 9.86 9.50
N ASN A 68 0.60 8.68 9.05
CA ASN A 68 -0.79 8.26 8.92
C ASN A 68 -0.97 6.81 9.40
N MET A 69 -1.79 6.61 10.42
CA MET A 69 -2.22 5.29 10.91
C MET A 69 -3.71 5.02 10.65
N GLY A 70 -4.35 5.84 9.80
CA GLY A 70 -5.75 5.70 9.43
C GLY A 70 -5.99 4.99 8.08
N GLN A 71 -4.99 4.32 7.53
CA GLN A 71 -5.11 3.76 6.18
C GLN A 71 -6.13 2.63 6.09
N MET A 72 -6.32 1.87 7.17
CA MET A 72 -7.34 0.82 7.23
C MET A 72 -8.78 1.35 7.16
N ALA A 73 -9.02 2.60 7.58
CA ALA A 73 -10.34 3.24 7.38
C ALA A 73 -10.72 3.33 5.91
N PHE A 74 -9.80 3.76 5.04
CA PHE A 74 -10.05 3.88 3.60
C PHE A 74 -10.17 2.50 2.92
N PHE A 75 -9.41 1.54 3.40
CA PHE A 75 -9.52 0.15 2.98
C PHE A 75 -10.88 -0.44 3.34
N ALA A 76 -11.36 -0.20 4.57
CA ALA A 76 -12.69 -0.59 5.02
C ALA A 76 -13.80 0.08 4.20
N ILE A 77 -13.71 1.40 3.94
CA ILE A 77 -14.68 2.11 3.09
C ILE A 77 -14.76 1.45 1.72
N GLY A 78 -13.63 1.10 1.10
CA GLY A 78 -13.62 0.44 -0.20
C GLY A 78 -14.24 -0.96 -0.18
N ALA A 79 -13.88 -1.77 0.82
CA ALA A 79 -14.41 -3.11 1.00
C ALA A 79 -15.93 -3.11 1.24
N TYR A 80 -16.42 -2.24 2.13
CA TYR A 80 -17.85 -2.10 2.40
C TYR A 80 -18.62 -1.50 1.24
N THR A 81 -18.05 -0.54 0.51
CA THR A 81 -18.66 -0.04 -0.73
C THR A 81 -18.88 -1.16 -1.72
N THR A 82 -17.89 -2.05 -1.85
CA THR A 82 -17.99 -3.22 -2.72
C THR A 82 -19.08 -4.17 -2.25
N ALA A 83 -19.11 -4.52 -0.96
CA ALA A 83 -20.10 -5.43 -0.41
C ALA A 83 -21.52 -4.90 -0.60
N ILE A 84 -21.76 -3.64 -0.25
CA ILE A 84 -23.09 -3.01 -0.34
C ILE A 84 -23.57 -2.93 -1.79
N LEU A 85 -22.71 -2.51 -2.72
CA LEU A 85 -23.11 -2.38 -4.13
C LEU A 85 -23.24 -3.73 -4.83
N SER A 86 -22.43 -4.72 -4.46
CA SER A 86 -22.56 -6.09 -4.96
C SER A 86 -23.85 -6.76 -4.47
N GLU A 87 -24.13 -6.70 -3.16
CA GLU A 87 -25.29 -7.33 -2.55
C GLU A 87 -26.63 -6.71 -3.00
N ARG A 88 -26.71 -5.37 -3.03
CA ARG A 88 -27.97 -4.66 -3.31
C ARG A 88 -28.25 -4.42 -4.77
N PHE A 89 -27.22 -4.19 -5.57
CA PHE A 89 -27.37 -3.79 -6.97
C PHE A 89 -26.81 -4.80 -7.96
N GLY A 90 -26.16 -5.88 -7.50
CA GLY A 90 -25.56 -6.90 -8.37
C GLY A 90 -24.52 -6.32 -9.34
N VAL A 91 -23.81 -5.27 -8.94
CA VAL A 91 -22.83 -4.59 -9.79
C VAL A 91 -21.60 -5.46 -9.95
N ASN A 92 -21.15 -5.64 -11.18
CA ASN A 92 -19.96 -6.44 -11.49
C ASN A 92 -18.72 -5.93 -10.72
N LEU A 93 -17.98 -6.85 -10.09
CA LEU A 93 -16.79 -6.54 -9.28
C LEU A 93 -15.71 -5.77 -10.05
N TRP A 94 -15.59 -5.94 -11.36
CA TRP A 94 -14.64 -5.17 -12.17
C TRP A 94 -14.95 -3.68 -12.18
N LEU A 95 -16.24 -3.31 -12.19
CA LEU A 95 -16.67 -1.91 -12.09
C LEU A 95 -16.54 -1.40 -10.65
N LEU A 96 -16.62 -2.27 -9.66
CA LEU A 96 -16.50 -1.90 -8.26
C LEU A 96 -15.07 -1.50 -7.86
N ILE A 97 -14.03 -2.01 -8.53
CA ILE A 97 -12.65 -1.58 -8.28
C ILE A 97 -12.47 -0.05 -8.43
N PRO A 98 -12.81 0.57 -9.58
CA PRO A 98 -12.69 2.03 -9.69
C PRO A 98 -13.74 2.78 -8.85
N ILE A 99 -14.96 2.25 -8.68
CA ILE A 99 -16.01 2.90 -7.88
C ILE A 99 -15.60 2.97 -6.41
N SER A 100 -15.19 1.86 -5.81
CA SER A 100 -14.73 1.81 -4.42
C SER A 100 -13.48 2.68 -4.20
N GLY A 101 -12.57 2.68 -5.19
CA GLY A 101 -11.42 3.56 -5.19
C GLY A 101 -11.83 5.04 -5.21
N LEU A 102 -12.80 5.44 -6.02
CA LEU A 102 -13.30 6.82 -6.08
C LEU A 102 -14.05 7.22 -4.79
N VAL A 103 -14.87 6.32 -4.24
CA VAL A 103 -15.58 6.57 -2.96
C VAL A 103 -14.57 6.76 -1.82
N ALA A 104 -13.58 5.87 -1.72
CA ALA A 104 -12.52 6.00 -0.72
C ALA A 104 -11.65 7.24 -0.95
N ALA A 105 -11.34 7.60 -2.20
CA ALA A 105 -10.63 8.83 -2.54
C ALA A 105 -11.43 10.08 -2.14
N GLY A 106 -12.73 10.10 -2.40
CA GLY A 106 -13.64 11.16 -1.98
C GLY A 106 -13.70 11.29 -0.45
N ALA A 107 -13.83 10.17 0.26
CA ALA A 107 -13.75 10.14 1.72
C ALA A 107 -12.39 10.64 2.21
N GLY A 108 -11.29 10.20 1.59
CA GLY A 108 -9.94 10.67 1.87
C GLY A 108 -9.80 12.18 1.71
N TYR A 109 -10.33 12.75 0.64
CA TYR A 109 -10.31 14.19 0.40
C TYR A 109 -11.09 14.97 1.46
N VAL A 110 -12.34 14.54 1.75
CA VAL A 110 -13.24 15.22 2.71
C VAL A 110 -12.68 15.10 4.14
N LEU A 111 -12.29 13.92 4.56
CA LEU A 111 -11.80 13.66 5.92
C LEU A 111 -10.42 14.29 6.18
N THR A 112 -9.60 14.43 5.14
CA THR A 112 -8.27 15.04 5.26
C THR A 112 -8.34 16.57 5.30
N GLY A 113 -9.36 17.19 4.75
CA GLY A 113 -9.52 18.65 4.70
C GLY A 113 -9.23 19.33 6.05
N PRO A 114 -9.91 18.98 7.14
CA PRO A 114 -9.68 19.56 8.47
C PRO A 114 -8.34 19.10 9.10
N ILE A 115 -7.80 17.97 8.70
CA ILE A 115 -6.64 17.34 9.34
C ILE A 115 -5.30 17.83 8.74
N ILE A 116 -5.33 18.35 7.51
CA ILE A 116 -4.14 18.68 6.71
C ILE A 116 -3.24 19.75 7.34
N HIS A 117 -3.79 20.55 8.26
CA HIS A 117 -3.07 21.61 8.99
C HIS A 117 -2.27 21.06 10.17
N LEU A 118 -2.59 19.83 10.63
CA LEU A 118 -1.92 19.18 11.74
C LEU A 118 -0.53 18.68 11.32
N ARG A 119 0.41 18.68 12.25
CA ARG A 119 1.78 18.26 12.01
C ARG A 119 2.22 17.21 13.04
N GLY A 120 3.11 16.33 12.61
CA GLY A 120 3.77 15.36 13.51
C GLY A 120 2.76 14.45 14.23
N ASP A 121 2.91 14.37 15.54
CA ASP A 121 2.15 13.44 16.40
C ASP A 121 0.65 13.73 16.47
N TYR A 122 0.25 15.01 16.32
CA TYR A 122 -1.18 15.36 16.27
C TYR A 122 -1.89 14.76 15.06
N LEU A 123 -1.24 14.76 13.89
CA LEU A 123 -1.78 14.12 12.70
C LEU A 123 -1.93 12.62 12.90
N LEU A 124 -0.93 11.99 13.53
CA LEU A 124 -0.93 10.57 13.84
C LEU A 124 -2.11 10.20 14.77
N MET A 125 -2.28 10.93 15.87
CA MET A 125 -3.40 10.70 16.81
C MET A 125 -4.76 10.84 16.15
N VAL A 126 -4.96 11.87 15.34
CA VAL A 126 -6.24 12.11 14.64
C VAL A 126 -6.52 11.02 13.60
N THR A 127 -5.49 10.54 12.90
CA THR A 127 -5.68 9.44 11.91
C THR A 127 -5.98 8.11 12.57
N ILE A 128 -5.46 7.84 13.78
CA ILE A 128 -5.87 6.69 14.61
C ILE A 128 -7.34 6.82 15.00
N GLY A 129 -7.72 8.00 15.52
CA GLY A 129 -9.13 8.27 15.87
C GLY A 129 -10.07 8.13 14.68
N LEU A 130 -9.65 8.57 13.49
CA LEU A 130 -10.40 8.39 12.25
C LEU A 130 -10.63 6.90 11.92
N ASN A 131 -9.59 6.08 12.04
CA ASN A 131 -9.70 4.65 11.79
C ASN A 131 -10.74 4.01 12.72
N GLU A 132 -10.65 4.31 14.00
CA GLU A 132 -11.56 3.75 15.01
C GLU A 132 -12.98 4.30 14.84
N MET A 133 -13.13 5.58 14.49
CA MET A 133 -14.43 6.18 14.18
C MET A 133 -15.13 5.44 13.03
N ILE A 134 -14.44 5.16 11.92
CA ILE A 134 -15.00 4.41 10.80
C ILE A 134 -15.35 2.99 11.25
N ARG A 135 -14.48 2.30 11.98
CA ARG A 135 -14.74 0.95 12.49
C ARG A 135 -15.98 0.89 13.39
N ILE A 136 -16.10 1.81 14.33
CA ILE A 136 -17.28 1.90 15.23
C ILE A 136 -18.54 2.23 14.43
N THR A 137 -18.45 3.10 13.42
CA THR A 137 -19.57 3.40 12.53
C THR A 137 -20.06 2.15 11.79
N LEU A 138 -19.14 1.30 11.31
CA LEU A 138 -19.49 0.04 10.66
C LEU A 138 -20.14 -0.96 11.60
N ILE A 139 -19.68 -1.02 12.86
CA ILE A 139 -20.28 -1.87 13.92
C ILE A 139 -21.70 -1.40 14.25
N ASN A 140 -21.91 -0.09 14.32
CA ASN A 140 -23.22 0.49 14.66
C ASN A 140 -24.28 0.33 13.57
N ASN A 141 -23.90 -0.18 12.40
CA ASN A 141 -24.79 -0.47 11.28
C ASN A 141 -25.73 0.69 10.90
N PRO A 142 -25.19 1.86 10.50
CA PRO A 142 -26.01 3.02 10.16
C PRO A 142 -26.94 2.65 9.01
N PHE A 143 -28.21 2.97 9.17
CA PHE A 143 -29.28 2.71 8.17
C PHE A 143 -29.45 1.21 7.78
N GLY A 144 -28.93 0.25 8.57
CA GLY A 144 -28.98 -1.16 8.23
C GLY A 144 -28.17 -1.56 6.99
N LEU A 145 -27.10 -0.79 6.70
CA LEU A 145 -26.31 -0.94 5.47
C LEU A 145 -25.09 -1.85 5.62
N THR A 146 -24.50 -1.90 6.82
CA THR A 146 -23.17 -2.51 7.04
C THR A 146 -23.22 -3.90 7.69
N GLY A 147 -24.43 -4.40 8.01
CA GLY A 147 -24.58 -5.69 8.69
C GLY A 147 -24.11 -5.71 10.13
N GLY A 148 -23.61 -4.59 10.66
CA GLY A 148 -23.12 -4.48 12.04
C GLY A 148 -21.91 -5.35 12.33
N PRO A 149 -21.82 -5.93 13.57
CA PRO A 149 -20.71 -6.80 13.93
C PRO A 149 -20.58 -8.06 13.07
N ASN A 150 -21.69 -8.56 12.54
CA ASN A 150 -21.70 -9.75 11.68
C ASN A 150 -21.12 -9.48 10.28
N GLY A 151 -21.06 -8.21 9.87
CA GLY A 151 -20.54 -7.83 8.56
C GLY A 151 -21.48 -8.13 7.41
N LEU A 152 -20.92 -8.16 6.19
CA LEU A 152 -21.62 -8.38 4.94
C LEU A 152 -20.99 -9.56 4.18
N ILE A 153 -21.84 -10.27 3.39
CA ILE A 153 -21.40 -11.36 2.54
C ILE A 153 -21.32 -10.86 1.10
N VAL A 154 -20.18 -11.09 0.44
CA VAL A 154 -19.97 -10.78 -0.98
C VAL A 154 -20.13 -12.06 -1.77
N LEU A 155 -21.29 -12.25 -2.37
CA LEU A 155 -21.60 -13.46 -3.17
C LEU A 155 -21.06 -13.38 -4.59
N ASP A 156 -20.87 -12.18 -5.12
CA ASP A 156 -20.34 -11.99 -6.46
C ASP A 156 -18.86 -12.35 -6.53
N GLN A 157 -18.47 -12.88 -7.68
CA GLN A 157 -17.10 -13.29 -7.96
C GLN A 157 -16.62 -12.64 -9.25
N PHE A 158 -15.30 -12.41 -9.33
CA PHE A 158 -14.71 -11.92 -10.56
C PHE A 158 -14.92 -12.94 -11.68
N ARG A 159 -15.39 -12.47 -12.83
CA ARG A 159 -15.58 -13.29 -14.04
C ARG A 159 -14.70 -12.75 -15.16
N ILE A 160 -13.87 -13.63 -15.74
CA ILE A 160 -13.06 -13.33 -16.93
C ILE A 160 -13.49 -14.30 -18.03
N PHE A 161 -14.01 -13.79 -19.16
CA PHE A 161 -14.49 -14.59 -20.29
C PHE A 161 -15.43 -15.75 -19.89
N GLY A 162 -16.34 -15.51 -18.92
CA GLY A 162 -17.29 -16.51 -18.47
C GLY A 162 -16.75 -17.51 -17.42
N ARG A 163 -15.44 -17.49 -17.13
CA ARG A 163 -14.85 -18.27 -16.03
C ARG A 163 -14.90 -17.48 -14.75
N VAL A 164 -15.34 -18.12 -13.69
CA VAL A 164 -15.37 -17.54 -12.34
C VAL A 164 -14.00 -17.72 -11.70
N ILE A 165 -13.46 -16.63 -11.15
CA ILE A 165 -12.20 -16.63 -10.41
C ILE A 165 -12.47 -17.16 -9.00
N GLN A 166 -12.12 -18.42 -8.72
CA GLN A 166 -12.26 -19.04 -7.40
C GLN A 166 -10.93 -19.63 -6.91
N ARG A 167 -10.07 -20.03 -7.85
CA ARG A 167 -8.80 -20.67 -7.48
C ARG A 167 -7.82 -19.66 -6.91
N PRO A 168 -7.01 -20.04 -5.90
CA PRO A 168 -5.95 -19.19 -5.39
C PRO A 168 -5.02 -18.63 -6.46
N ALA A 169 -4.69 -19.45 -7.48
CA ALA A 169 -3.87 -19.06 -8.61
C ALA A 169 -4.46 -17.91 -9.43
N ASP A 170 -5.78 -17.90 -9.66
CA ASP A 170 -6.45 -16.85 -10.42
C ASP A 170 -6.42 -15.51 -9.65
N PHE A 171 -6.67 -15.56 -8.32
CA PHE A 171 -6.53 -14.39 -7.44
C PHE A 171 -5.08 -13.89 -7.38
N TYR A 172 -4.11 -14.78 -7.41
CA TYR A 172 -2.70 -14.41 -7.47
C TYR A 172 -2.41 -13.53 -8.70
N TYR A 173 -2.81 -13.98 -9.89
CA TYR A 173 -2.60 -13.19 -11.11
C TYR A 173 -3.34 -11.85 -11.07
N LEU A 174 -4.56 -11.83 -10.54
CA LEU A 174 -5.34 -10.59 -10.40
C LEU A 174 -4.63 -9.59 -9.49
N VAL A 175 -4.23 -10.00 -8.30
CA VAL A 175 -3.57 -9.12 -7.32
C VAL A 175 -2.23 -8.63 -7.84
N TRP A 176 -1.37 -9.53 -8.36
CA TRP A 176 -0.05 -9.13 -8.84
C TRP A 176 -0.11 -8.31 -10.12
N SER A 177 -1.14 -8.45 -10.96
CA SER A 177 -1.40 -7.53 -12.08
C SER A 177 -1.78 -6.13 -11.58
N ALA A 178 -2.60 -6.03 -10.52
CA ALA A 178 -2.93 -4.77 -9.88
C ALA A 178 -1.68 -4.12 -9.24
N VAL A 179 -0.82 -4.90 -8.58
CA VAL A 179 0.48 -4.43 -8.07
C VAL A 179 1.35 -3.89 -9.21
N ALA A 180 1.48 -4.62 -10.31
CA ALA A 180 2.28 -4.19 -11.45
C ALA A 180 1.75 -2.88 -12.06
N LEU A 181 0.43 -2.75 -12.20
CA LEU A 181 -0.22 -1.51 -12.64
C LEU A 181 0.07 -0.36 -11.68
N LEU A 182 -0.06 -0.59 -10.38
CA LEU A 182 0.22 0.41 -9.36
C LEU A 182 1.70 0.85 -9.40
N LEU A 183 2.63 -0.09 -9.53
CA LEU A 183 4.07 0.21 -9.66
C LEU A 183 4.37 1.07 -10.88
N PHE A 184 3.73 0.78 -12.01
CA PHE A 184 3.86 1.59 -13.21
C PHE A 184 3.32 3.01 -12.99
N CYS A 185 2.13 3.15 -12.39
CA CYS A 185 1.54 4.45 -12.07
C CYS A 185 2.40 5.25 -11.09
N LEU A 186 2.88 4.62 -10.01
CA LEU A 186 3.76 5.26 -9.03
C LEU A 186 5.09 5.71 -9.64
N GLY A 187 5.70 4.89 -10.50
CA GLY A 187 6.93 5.26 -11.19
C GLY A 187 6.77 6.48 -12.10
N ARG A 188 5.60 6.64 -12.73
CA ARG A 188 5.24 7.83 -13.51
C ARG A 188 4.96 9.03 -12.60
N LEU A 189 4.22 8.79 -11.52
CA LEU A 189 3.81 9.83 -10.57
C LEU A 189 5.02 10.46 -9.87
N GLN A 190 5.98 9.66 -9.41
CA GLN A 190 7.22 10.16 -8.80
C GLN A 190 8.04 11.07 -9.71
N ARG A 191 8.01 10.82 -11.03
CA ARG A 191 8.71 11.63 -12.03
C ARG A 191 7.91 12.86 -12.49
N SER A 192 6.65 12.98 -12.11
CA SER A 192 5.75 14.06 -12.49
C SER A 192 6.02 15.36 -11.69
N ARG A 193 5.30 16.44 -12.05
CA ARG A 193 5.32 17.69 -11.26
C ARG A 193 4.81 17.48 -9.85
N VAL A 194 3.83 16.61 -9.68
CA VAL A 194 3.24 16.27 -8.36
C VAL A 194 4.28 15.59 -7.47
N GLY A 195 4.98 14.58 -7.98
CA GLY A 195 6.02 13.90 -7.22
C GLY A 195 7.15 14.84 -6.78
N ARG A 196 7.53 15.81 -7.61
CA ARG A 196 8.49 16.85 -7.22
C ARG A 196 7.94 17.76 -6.13
N ALA A 197 6.68 18.18 -6.23
CA ALA A 197 6.04 19.00 -5.20
C ALA A 197 6.00 18.27 -3.84
N TRP A 198 5.69 16.97 -3.84
CA TRP A 198 5.73 16.14 -2.62
C TRP A 198 7.11 16.10 -1.98
N ASN A 199 8.16 16.02 -2.80
CA ASN A 199 9.53 16.04 -2.30
C ASN A 199 9.86 17.33 -1.57
N TYR A 200 9.51 18.50 -2.15
CA TYR A 200 9.71 19.79 -1.50
C TYR A 200 8.93 19.92 -0.19
N VAL A 201 7.66 19.48 -0.19
CA VAL A 201 6.81 19.50 1.02
C VAL A 201 7.38 18.62 2.13
N ARG A 202 7.99 17.47 1.78
CA ARG A 202 8.59 16.55 2.74
C ARG A 202 9.86 17.09 3.37
N GLU A 203 10.69 17.80 2.60
CA GLU A 203 11.95 18.37 3.10
C GLU A 203 11.68 19.56 4.02
N ASP A 204 10.96 20.54 3.53
CA ASP A 204 10.50 21.69 4.32
C ASP A 204 9.22 22.27 3.70
N SER A 205 8.11 22.15 4.44
CA SER A 205 6.82 22.65 3.98
C SER A 205 6.76 24.19 3.91
N ILE A 206 7.54 24.91 4.72
CA ILE A 206 7.59 26.38 4.73
C ILE A 206 8.40 26.87 3.53
N ALA A 207 9.55 26.26 3.29
CA ALA A 207 10.38 26.58 2.13
C ALA A 207 9.66 26.24 0.81
N ALA A 208 8.89 25.15 0.77
CA ALA A 208 8.06 24.77 -0.37
C ALA A 208 6.99 25.84 -0.68
N GLU A 209 6.33 26.39 0.34
CA GLU A 209 5.37 27.48 0.17
C GLU A 209 6.04 28.76 -0.35
N ALA A 210 7.22 29.10 0.13
CA ALA A 210 7.97 30.25 -0.33
C ALA A 210 8.37 30.13 -1.82
N THR A 211 8.54 28.92 -2.34
CA THR A 211 8.79 28.66 -3.77
C THR A 211 7.51 28.56 -4.63
N GLY A 212 6.32 28.85 -4.05
CA GLY A 212 5.04 28.85 -4.75
C GLY A 212 4.36 27.48 -4.84
N VAL A 213 4.83 26.47 -4.11
CA VAL A 213 4.17 25.16 -4.05
C VAL A 213 2.96 25.23 -3.10
N ASN A 214 1.77 24.91 -3.59
CA ASN A 214 0.59 24.79 -2.74
C ASN A 214 0.67 23.49 -1.91
N THR A 215 1.16 23.61 -0.68
CA THR A 215 1.39 22.47 0.22
C THR A 215 0.09 21.80 0.64
N ARG A 216 -1.00 22.55 0.81
CA ARG A 216 -2.32 22.00 1.17
C ARG A 216 -2.84 21.07 0.07
N TRP A 217 -2.80 21.55 -1.17
CA TRP A 217 -3.20 20.74 -2.32
C TRP A 217 -2.31 19.49 -2.48
N ALA A 218 -1.00 19.64 -2.34
CA ALA A 218 -0.07 18.52 -2.45
C ALA A 218 -0.33 17.43 -1.41
N LYS A 219 -0.57 17.81 -0.15
CA LYS A 219 -0.92 16.89 0.94
C LYS A 219 -2.28 16.23 0.71
N ALA A 220 -3.32 17.03 0.36
CA ALA A 220 -4.65 16.51 0.08
C ALA A 220 -4.64 15.48 -1.06
N LEU A 221 -3.90 15.76 -2.13
CA LEU A 221 -3.76 14.84 -3.26
C LEU A 221 -3.10 13.52 -2.85
N ALA A 222 -2.08 13.54 -1.98
CA ALA A 222 -1.43 12.33 -1.49
C ALA A 222 -2.40 11.45 -0.68
N PHE A 223 -3.18 12.06 0.21
CA PHE A 223 -4.21 11.35 0.97
C PHE A 223 -5.32 10.80 0.06
N THR A 224 -5.80 11.61 -0.89
CA THR A 224 -6.83 11.20 -1.85
C THR A 224 -6.39 10.01 -2.69
N LEU A 225 -5.16 10.05 -3.24
CA LEU A 225 -4.61 8.94 -4.02
C LEU A 225 -4.32 7.71 -3.16
N GLY A 226 -3.75 7.90 -1.96
CA GLY A 226 -3.52 6.81 -1.02
C GLY A 226 -4.83 6.14 -0.60
N ALA A 227 -5.85 6.92 -0.24
CA ALA A 227 -7.17 6.42 0.08
C ALA A 227 -7.83 5.67 -1.09
N GLY A 228 -7.74 6.23 -2.31
CA GLY A 228 -8.29 5.61 -3.52
C GLY A 228 -7.66 4.25 -3.83
N ILE A 229 -6.34 4.14 -3.71
CA ILE A 229 -5.63 2.85 -3.91
C ILE A 229 -6.03 1.85 -2.82
N ALA A 230 -6.11 2.27 -1.55
CA ALA A 230 -6.56 1.42 -0.47
C ALA A 230 -8.01 0.95 -0.68
N GLY A 231 -8.91 1.84 -1.13
CA GLY A 231 -10.29 1.48 -1.46
C GLY A 231 -10.40 0.47 -2.60
N ALA A 232 -9.62 0.64 -3.66
CA ALA A 232 -9.56 -0.32 -4.76
C ALA A 232 -9.01 -1.69 -4.32
N ALA A 233 -8.00 -1.71 -3.44
CA ALA A 233 -7.50 -2.94 -2.82
C ALA A 233 -8.59 -3.60 -1.94
N GLY A 234 -9.45 -2.80 -1.30
CA GLY A 234 -10.62 -3.26 -0.53
C GLY A 234 -11.57 -4.11 -1.35
N THR A 235 -11.81 -3.78 -2.61
CA THR A 235 -12.64 -4.61 -3.52
C THR A 235 -12.04 -5.99 -3.74
N ILE A 236 -10.72 -6.05 -3.96
CA ILE A 236 -10.03 -7.32 -4.20
C ILE A 236 -10.06 -8.19 -2.94
N PHE A 237 -9.85 -7.56 -1.77
CA PHE A 237 -9.94 -8.23 -0.47
C PHE A 237 -11.35 -8.75 -0.20
N ALA A 238 -12.37 -7.94 -0.44
CA ALA A 238 -13.77 -8.28 -0.27
C ALA A 238 -14.17 -9.50 -1.10
N ALA A 239 -13.78 -9.54 -2.36
CA ALA A 239 -14.04 -10.65 -3.26
C ALA A 239 -13.28 -11.93 -2.85
N LYS A 240 -12.06 -11.80 -2.28
CA LYS A 240 -11.28 -12.95 -1.82
C LYS A 240 -11.82 -13.54 -0.54
N MET A 241 -12.18 -12.69 0.43
CA MET A 241 -12.67 -13.12 1.76
C MET A 241 -14.13 -13.57 1.74
N MET A 242 -14.93 -13.11 0.78
CA MET A 242 -16.38 -13.34 0.69
C MET A 242 -17.21 -12.87 1.88
N VAL A 243 -16.62 -12.73 3.05
CA VAL A 243 -17.23 -12.18 4.27
C VAL A 243 -16.36 -11.05 4.77
N ILE A 244 -16.96 -9.90 4.98
CA ILE A 244 -16.28 -8.71 5.49
C ILE A 244 -16.90 -8.34 6.82
N SER A 245 -16.09 -8.31 7.87
CA SER A 245 -16.49 -7.82 9.20
C SER A 245 -15.68 -6.60 9.60
N PRO A 246 -16.20 -5.74 10.50
CA PRO A 246 -15.44 -4.60 11.01
C PRO A 246 -14.15 -5.00 11.74
N ASP A 247 -14.06 -6.24 12.23
CA ASP A 247 -12.89 -6.76 12.93
C ASP A 247 -11.70 -7.02 12.00
N SER A 248 -11.91 -7.04 10.68
CA SER A 248 -10.83 -7.09 9.69
C SER A 248 -10.09 -5.76 9.53
N PHE A 249 -10.58 -4.66 10.11
CA PHE A 249 -10.07 -3.29 9.91
C PHE A 249 -9.67 -2.63 11.24
N THR A 250 -9.02 -3.39 12.10
CA THR A 250 -8.62 -2.93 13.44
C THR A 250 -7.47 -1.93 13.38
N PHE A 251 -7.28 -1.19 14.47
CA PHE A 251 -6.10 -0.34 14.67
C PHE A 251 -4.79 -1.14 14.55
N MET A 252 -4.76 -2.40 15.04
CA MET A 252 -3.58 -3.24 14.99
C MET A 252 -3.12 -3.52 13.54
N GLU A 253 -4.06 -3.71 12.62
CA GLU A 253 -3.75 -3.87 11.19
C GLU A 253 -3.15 -2.58 10.59
N SER A 254 -3.62 -1.40 11.04
CA SER A 254 -3.01 -0.11 10.65
C SER A 254 -1.58 0.02 11.18
N VAL A 255 -1.30 -0.45 12.40
CA VAL A 255 0.06 -0.47 12.97
C VAL A 255 0.96 -1.39 12.16
N ILE A 256 0.50 -2.62 11.84
CA ILE A 256 1.27 -3.56 11.02
C ILE A 256 1.60 -2.95 9.66
N LEU A 257 0.63 -2.30 9.02
CA LEU A 257 0.83 -1.63 7.73
C LEU A 257 1.85 -0.48 7.82
N PHE A 258 1.78 0.31 8.90
CA PHE A 258 2.74 1.38 9.17
C PHE A 258 4.15 0.82 9.41
N CYS A 259 4.24 -0.30 10.13
CA CYS A 259 5.48 -1.04 10.33
C CYS A 259 6.09 -1.49 8.99
N ILE A 260 5.28 -2.01 8.07
CA ILE A 260 5.72 -2.43 6.73
C ILE A 260 6.41 -1.25 6.01
N VAL A 261 5.83 -0.06 6.08
CA VAL A 261 6.39 1.13 5.39
C VAL A 261 7.69 1.60 6.05
N ILE A 262 7.76 1.59 7.39
CA ILE A 262 8.99 1.99 8.11
C ILE A 262 10.09 0.96 7.89
N LEU A 263 9.80 -0.33 8.10
CA LEU A 263 10.76 -1.42 7.90
C LEU A 263 11.26 -1.48 6.45
N GLY A 264 10.36 -1.24 5.48
CA GLY A 264 10.74 -1.18 4.07
C GLY A 264 11.65 -0.01 3.75
N GLY A 265 11.51 1.08 4.49
CA GLY A 265 12.16 2.37 4.25
C GLY A 265 11.23 3.36 3.58
N MET A 266 10.94 4.44 4.29
CA MET A 266 10.01 5.49 3.84
C MET A 266 10.40 6.05 2.46
N GLY A 267 9.50 5.96 1.48
CA GLY A 267 9.72 6.40 0.10
C GLY A 267 10.43 5.39 -0.79
N SER A 268 10.69 4.16 -0.31
CA SER A 268 11.30 3.08 -1.09
C SER A 268 10.25 2.08 -1.54
N ILE A 269 9.93 2.07 -2.83
CA ILE A 269 9.00 1.08 -3.42
C ILE A 269 9.50 -0.35 -3.21
N PRO A 270 10.76 -0.72 -3.58
CA PRO A 270 11.24 -2.09 -3.40
C PRO A 270 11.33 -2.49 -1.92
N GLY A 271 11.65 -1.53 -1.04
CA GLY A 271 11.67 -1.75 0.39
C GLY A 271 10.32 -2.16 0.94
N VAL A 272 9.24 -1.47 0.56
CA VAL A 272 7.87 -1.81 0.97
C VAL A 272 7.45 -3.20 0.48
N ILE A 273 7.81 -3.58 -0.75
CA ILE A 273 7.51 -4.92 -1.29
C ILE A 273 8.22 -6.00 -0.46
N LEU A 274 9.49 -5.80 -0.15
CA LEU A 274 10.27 -6.77 0.65
C LEU A 274 9.77 -6.83 2.10
N ALA A 275 9.48 -5.68 2.72
CA ALA A 275 8.98 -5.63 4.09
C ALA A 275 7.60 -6.27 4.22
N SER A 276 6.68 -6.02 3.28
CA SER A 276 5.37 -6.67 3.27
C SER A 276 5.48 -8.18 3.10
N GLY A 277 6.42 -8.65 2.27
CA GLY A 277 6.74 -10.07 2.14
C GLY A 277 7.28 -10.67 3.44
N ALA A 278 8.24 -10.01 4.06
CA ALA A 278 8.78 -10.45 5.34
C ALA A 278 7.70 -10.51 6.42
N MET A 279 6.85 -9.47 6.51
CA MET A 279 5.77 -9.40 7.50
C MET A 279 4.66 -10.43 7.27
N MET A 280 4.48 -10.92 6.05
CA MET A 280 3.46 -11.91 5.72
C MET A 280 4.00 -13.34 5.77
N VAL A 281 5.20 -13.56 5.23
CA VAL A 281 5.79 -14.90 5.10
C VAL A 281 6.47 -15.34 6.39
N LEU A 282 7.14 -14.43 7.11
CA LEU A 282 7.89 -14.80 8.32
C LEU A 282 6.99 -15.39 9.43
N PRO A 283 5.81 -14.81 9.73
CA PRO A 283 4.89 -15.39 10.71
C PRO A 283 4.36 -16.77 10.29
N GLU A 284 4.20 -16.96 8.98
CA GLU A 284 3.71 -18.23 8.45
C GLU A 284 4.74 -19.33 8.57
N LEU A 285 6.01 -19.02 8.33
CA LEU A 285 7.12 -19.93 8.60
C LEU A 285 7.28 -20.24 10.09
N LEU A 286 6.99 -19.25 10.95
CA LEU A 286 7.06 -19.38 12.41
C LEU A 286 5.70 -19.77 13.04
N ARG A 287 4.80 -20.38 12.30
CA ARG A 287 3.44 -20.75 12.75
C ARG A 287 3.43 -21.56 14.03
N ASN A 288 4.45 -22.41 14.24
CA ASN A 288 4.62 -23.18 15.46
C ASN A 288 4.88 -22.30 16.70
N PHE A 289 5.28 -21.03 16.51
CA PHE A 289 5.54 -20.04 17.56
C PHE A 289 4.52 -18.89 17.55
N ALA A 290 3.28 -19.17 17.19
CA ALA A 290 2.22 -18.16 17.02
C ALA A 290 2.03 -17.23 18.23
N GLN A 291 2.28 -17.75 19.46
CA GLN A 291 2.18 -16.95 20.69
C GLN A 291 3.21 -15.83 20.78
N TYR A 292 4.37 -15.97 20.17
CA TYR A 292 5.46 -14.99 20.21
C TYR A 292 5.46 -14.05 19.00
N ARG A 293 4.51 -14.20 18.09
CA ARG A 293 4.46 -13.46 16.83
C ARG A 293 4.53 -11.94 17.03
N MET A 294 3.70 -11.38 17.93
CA MET A 294 3.68 -9.95 18.22
C MET A 294 4.97 -9.47 18.91
N LEU A 295 5.52 -10.27 19.79
CA LEU A 295 6.79 -9.98 20.47
C LEU A 295 7.95 -9.98 19.47
N LEU A 296 8.00 -10.96 18.57
CA LEU A 296 9.03 -11.02 17.53
C LEU A 296 8.97 -9.83 16.57
N PHE A 297 7.75 -9.39 16.22
CA PHE A 297 7.58 -8.19 15.41
C PHE A 297 8.05 -6.93 16.10
N GLY A 298 7.63 -6.73 17.35
CA GLY A 298 8.08 -5.59 18.13
C GLY A 298 9.60 -5.58 18.28
N LEU A 299 10.19 -6.73 18.59
CA LEU A 299 11.65 -6.89 18.70
C LEU A 299 12.36 -6.61 17.37
N ALA A 300 11.88 -7.19 16.27
CA ALA A 300 12.44 -6.96 14.93
C ALA A 300 12.41 -5.48 14.55
N MET A 301 11.32 -4.77 14.87
CA MET A 301 11.21 -3.33 14.66
C MET A 301 12.25 -2.54 15.48
N VAL A 302 12.35 -2.82 16.78
CA VAL A 302 13.31 -2.15 17.65
C VAL A 302 14.75 -2.38 17.18
N VAL A 303 15.09 -3.64 16.91
CA VAL A 303 16.43 -4.00 16.39
C VAL A 303 16.71 -3.28 15.07
N MET A 304 15.74 -3.25 14.15
CA MET A 304 15.93 -2.60 12.87
C MET A 304 16.06 -1.08 13.00
N MET A 305 15.28 -0.43 13.87
CA MET A 305 15.39 1.01 14.10
C MET A 305 16.75 1.39 14.72
N ILE A 306 17.33 0.52 15.57
CA ILE A 306 18.65 0.76 16.18
C ILE A 306 19.76 0.56 15.13
N PHE A 307 19.74 -0.53 14.39
CA PHE A 307 20.85 -0.91 13.49
C PHE A 307 20.71 -0.33 12.07
N ARG A 308 19.47 -0.13 11.57
CA ARG A 308 19.19 0.37 10.22
C ARG A 308 17.96 1.29 10.18
N PRO A 309 18.08 2.53 10.71
CA PRO A 309 16.97 3.49 10.70
C PRO A 309 16.50 3.88 9.28
N GLN A 310 17.28 3.52 8.26
CA GLN A 310 16.98 3.78 6.84
C GLN A 310 16.03 2.74 6.23
N GLY A 311 15.69 1.67 6.95
CA GLY A 311 14.90 0.54 6.47
C GLY A 311 15.70 -0.53 5.71
N LEU A 312 15.01 -1.60 5.26
CA LEU A 312 15.60 -2.72 4.52
C LEU A 312 16.25 -2.26 3.20
N TRP A 313 15.60 -1.32 2.52
CA TRP A 313 16.09 -0.77 1.26
C TRP A 313 15.97 0.75 1.27
N PRO A 314 17.05 1.48 1.55
CA PRO A 314 17.01 2.93 1.63
C PRO A 314 16.57 3.54 0.29
N SER A 315 15.78 4.60 0.34
CA SER A 315 15.40 5.33 -0.84
C SER A 315 16.64 5.95 -1.50
N ARG A 316 16.65 6.10 -2.84
CA ARG A 316 17.77 6.70 -3.59
C ARG A 316 18.19 8.07 -3.06
N ARG A 317 17.29 8.80 -2.46
CA ARG A 317 17.50 10.14 -1.86
C ARG A 317 18.38 10.09 -0.61
N TRP A 318 18.23 9.07 0.23
CA TRP A 318 19.09 8.85 1.39
C TRP A 318 20.53 8.56 0.97
N MET A 319 20.70 7.79 -0.10
CA MET A 319 22.03 7.50 -0.64
C MET A 319 22.75 8.74 -1.18
N THR A 320 22.02 9.75 -1.66
CA THR A 320 22.61 11.01 -2.13
C THR A 320 23.09 11.85 -0.95
N ARG A 321 22.31 11.96 0.13
CA ARG A 321 22.70 12.69 1.35
C ARG A 321 23.93 12.10 2.06
N LEU A 322 24.04 10.76 2.09
CA LEU A 322 25.23 10.10 2.67
C LEU A 322 26.49 10.40 1.85
N LYS A 323 26.42 10.50 0.54
CA LYS A 323 27.55 10.86 -0.33
C LYS A 323 27.95 12.32 -0.21
N GLU A 324 27.03 13.22 0.13
CA GLU A 324 27.31 14.63 0.38
C GLU A 324 27.91 14.86 1.77
N GLY A 325 27.50 14.07 2.78
CA GLY A 325 28.05 14.14 4.15
C GLY A 325 29.41 13.46 4.33
N GLU A 326 29.83 12.58 3.40
CA GLU A 326 31.19 11.99 3.40
C GLU A 326 32.22 12.90 2.67
N GLY A 327 31.76 14.00 2.08
CA GLY A 327 32.59 14.96 1.33
C GLY A 327 32.92 16.25 2.08
N GLU A 328 32.45 16.41 3.34
CA GLU A 328 32.83 17.43 4.29
C GLU A 328 33.71 16.83 5.39
#